data_d5e6802e36700e6f12d7f3047caf58ca
#
_entry.id   d5e6802e36700e6f12d7f3047caf58ca
#
_cell.length_a   1.000
_cell.length_b   1.000
_cell.length_c   1.000
_cell.angle_alpha   90.00
_cell.angle_beta   90.00
_cell.angle_gamma   90.00
#
_symmetry.space_group_name_H-M   'P 1'
#
loop_
_entity.id
_entity.type
_entity.pdbx_description
1 polymer ?
#
loop_
_entity_poly.entity_id
_entity_poly.type
_entity_poly.pdbx_seq_one_letter_code
_entity_poly.pdbx_strand_id
1 'polypeptide(L)'
;EHSDDVIGDSDISRTYEYTREGAHSSPRILFHEDITGKEITGKLLARVKELDNVEIFEYTTMTDIIEEGGVCRGVVMQEQDGTSRAVRSAYTIVASGGIGGLYRHSTNFPHLTGDALEIAKKHGIRLEHTDYVQIHPTTLYSKKPGRRFLISESVRGEGAVLLDKEGNRFVNELLPRDVVTKAIREQMEKDGTDHVWLSMENIGTESILSHFPNIYRRCKEEGYDVTKEPIPVVPAQHYFMGGIWVDSDSQTSMERLFAAGETSCNGVHGANRLASNSLLESLVFAKRAAQKIGREKTDTDAKQAGENEKRSGNVNKITMKLQADHLIMEALKEDISSEDVSTNAVMKEAVPGEVDLICKEDGIIAGLDVFSRVFELLDENTKTELYCKDGDEVKSGQLMGKVKGDIRVLLSGERVALNYLQRMSGIATYTHSVAKLLEGTKTKLLDTRKTTPNMRVFEKYAVTTGGGYNHRYNLSDGVL
;
A
#
# COMPACT_ATOMS: atom_id res chain seq x y z
N GLU A 1 -20.88 18.98 2.63
CA GLU A 1 -19.85 19.40 3.62
C GLU A 1 -19.15 18.13 4.08
N HIS A 2 -18.06 17.75 3.43
CA HIS A 2 -17.17 16.68 3.87
C HIS A 2 -15.81 17.30 4.12
N SER A 3 -15.45 17.43 5.39
CA SER A 3 -14.12 17.79 5.85
C SER A 3 -13.18 16.62 5.58
N ASP A 4 -12.24 16.79 4.65
CA ASP A 4 -11.04 15.98 4.52
C ASP A 4 -10.07 16.41 5.64
N ASP A 5 -10.30 15.93 6.86
CA ASP A 5 -9.33 16.06 7.94
C ASP A 5 -8.17 15.08 7.68
N VAL A 6 -7.12 15.57 7.06
CA VAL A 6 -5.81 14.92 7.07
C VAL A 6 -5.26 15.06 8.50
N ILE A 7 -5.42 14.02 9.31
CA ILE A 7 -4.90 13.98 10.68
C ILE A 7 -3.37 13.95 10.60
N GLY A 8 -2.73 15.00 11.09
CA GLY A 8 -1.27 15.08 11.23
C GLY A 8 -0.73 14.03 12.22
N ASP A 9 0.51 13.58 12.02
CA ASP A 9 1.19 12.53 12.80
C ASP A 9 1.21 12.77 14.34
N SER A 10 1.03 14.02 14.78
CA SER A 10 1.02 14.40 16.21
C SER A 10 -0.30 14.12 16.93
N ASP A 11 -1.43 13.96 16.21
CA ASP A 11 -2.74 13.71 16.80
C ASP A 11 -3.13 12.23 16.84
N ILE A 12 -2.42 11.37 16.09
CA ILE A 12 -2.71 9.93 15.99
C ILE A 12 -2.58 9.23 17.35
N SER A 13 -1.66 9.63 18.22
CA SER A 13 -1.41 8.98 19.50
C SER A 13 -2.48 9.24 20.57
N ARG A 14 -3.36 10.24 20.38
CA ARG A 14 -4.37 10.65 21.37
C ARG A 14 -5.78 10.12 21.09
N THR A 15 -6.03 9.54 19.91
CA THR A 15 -7.38 9.21 19.44
C THR A 15 -7.62 7.71 19.26
N TYR A 16 -6.57 6.86 19.30
CA TYR A 16 -6.70 5.43 19.03
C TYR A 16 -6.35 4.59 20.25
N GLU A 17 -7.17 3.60 20.52
CA GLU A 17 -6.91 2.56 21.49
C GLU A 17 -6.09 1.43 20.86
N TYR A 18 -5.08 0.94 21.58
CA TYR A 18 -4.22 -0.14 21.11
C TYR A 18 -4.40 -1.37 21.99
N THR A 19 -4.55 -2.54 21.35
CA THR A 19 -4.57 -3.82 22.05
C THR A 19 -3.26 -4.58 21.88
N ARG A 20 -3.05 -5.57 22.73
CA ARG A 20 -1.95 -6.52 22.69
C ARG A 20 -2.49 -7.91 22.39
N GLU A 21 -1.89 -8.58 21.44
CA GLU A 21 -2.13 -9.99 21.15
C GLU A 21 -0.93 -10.86 21.54
N GLY A 22 -1.12 -12.18 21.54
CA GLY A 22 -0.07 -13.14 21.87
C GLY A 22 1.21 -12.93 21.06
N ALA A 23 2.37 -13.14 21.69
CA ALA A 23 3.71 -12.92 21.15
C ALA A 23 4.07 -11.46 20.81
N HIS A 24 3.20 -10.48 21.04
CA HIS A 24 3.55 -9.06 20.95
C HIS A 24 4.20 -8.57 22.24
N SER A 25 5.27 -7.78 22.13
CA SER A 25 6.00 -7.23 23.30
C SER A 25 5.27 -6.06 23.96
N SER A 26 4.42 -5.33 23.23
CA SER A 26 3.68 -4.15 23.69
C SER A 26 2.33 -4.02 22.99
N PRO A 27 1.34 -3.27 23.54
CA PRO A 27 0.13 -2.87 22.85
C PRO A 27 0.48 -1.98 21.65
N ARG A 28 0.18 -2.44 20.43
CA ARG A 28 0.48 -1.72 19.18
C ARG A 28 -0.46 -2.06 18.05
N ILE A 29 -1.51 -2.82 18.32
CA ILE A 29 -2.47 -3.27 17.32
C ILE A 29 -3.66 -2.34 17.38
N LEU A 30 -3.94 -1.65 16.26
CA LEU A 30 -5.18 -0.93 16.06
C LEU A 30 -6.30 -1.94 15.80
N PHE A 31 -7.44 -1.72 16.43
CA PHE A 31 -8.59 -2.60 16.31
C PHE A 31 -9.89 -1.81 16.23
N HIS A 32 -10.91 -2.46 15.73
CA HIS A 32 -12.28 -1.98 15.75
C HIS A 32 -13.16 -3.08 16.33
N GLU A 33 -13.51 -2.96 17.60
CA GLU A 33 -14.15 -4.04 18.36
C GLU A 33 -13.41 -5.38 18.13
N ASP A 34 -14.14 -6.46 17.87
CA ASP A 34 -13.62 -7.79 17.50
C ASP A 34 -13.84 -8.11 16.00
N ILE A 35 -14.02 -7.07 15.15
CA ILE A 35 -14.33 -7.19 13.70
C ILE A 35 -13.45 -6.35 12.79
N THR A 36 -12.23 -6.03 13.17
CA THR A 36 -11.29 -5.16 12.44
C THR A 36 -11.17 -5.51 10.94
N GLY A 37 -11.08 -6.80 10.61
CA GLY A 37 -11.00 -7.23 9.20
C GLY A 37 -12.24 -6.88 8.39
N LYS A 38 -13.43 -6.99 8.97
CA LYS A 38 -14.69 -6.60 8.32
C LYS A 38 -14.76 -5.10 8.07
N GLU A 39 -14.31 -4.31 9.05
CA GLU A 39 -14.28 -2.84 8.95
C GLU A 39 -13.38 -2.39 7.81
N ILE A 40 -12.13 -2.87 7.76
CA ILE A 40 -11.16 -2.53 6.71
C ILE A 40 -11.67 -2.94 5.33
N THR A 41 -12.09 -4.20 5.16
CA THR A 41 -12.54 -4.69 3.85
C THR A 41 -13.82 -4.02 3.39
N GLY A 42 -14.75 -3.73 4.32
CA GLY A 42 -16.00 -3.04 4.02
C GLY A 42 -15.77 -1.62 3.49
N LYS A 43 -14.91 -0.84 4.15
CA LYS A 43 -14.57 0.52 3.73
C LYS A 43 -13.81 0.55 2.40
N LEU A 44 -12.84 -0.36 2.21
CA LEU A 44 -12.12 -0.46 0.95
C LEU A 44 -13.05 -0.83 -0.21
N LEU A 45 -13.96 -1.80 -0.01
CA LEU A 45 -14.92 -2.20 -1.03
C LEU A 45 -15.90 -1.07 -1.35
N ALA A 46 -16.39 -0.34 -0.34
CA ALA A 46 -17.23 0.83 -0.56
C ALA A 46 -16.52 1.87 -1.43
N ARG A 47 -15.25 2.17 -1.11
CA ARG A 47 -14.45 3.12 -1.89
C ARG A 47 -14.19 2.65 -3.32
N VAL A 48 -13.93 1.36 -3.53
CA VAL A 48 -13.74 0.79 -4.88
C VAL A 48 -15.00 0.93 -5.73
N LYS A 49 -16.18 0.73 -5.13
CA LYS A 49 -17.48 0.88 -5.84
C LYS A 49 -17.80 2.31 -6.28
N GLU A 50 -17.13 3.31 -5.73
CA GLU A 50 -17.28 4.73 -6.12
C GLU A 50 -16.39 5.11 -7.32
N LEU A 51 -15.52 4.20 -7.79
CA LEU A 51 -14.58 4.47 -8.87
C LEU A 51 -15.17 4.07 -10.23
N ASP A 52 -15.42 5.02 -11.10
CA ASP A 52 -16.00 4.81 -12.44
C ASP A 52 -15.13 3.94 -13.37
N ASN A 53 -13.84 3.83 -13.08
CA ASN A 53 -12.88 3.04 -13.87
C ASN A 53 -12.65 1.63 -13.31
N VAL A 54 -13.46 1.17 -12.37
CA VAL A 54 -13.39 -0.18 -11.79
C VAL A 54 -14.67 -0.95 -12.10
N GLU A 55 -14.52 -2.13 -12.67
CA GLU A 55 -15.62 -3.06 -12.93
C GLU A 55 -15.47 -4.30 -12.03
N ILE A 56 -16.55 -4.69 -11.34
CA ILE A 56 -16.58 -5.82 -10.42
C ILE A 56 -17.46 -6.92 -11.01
N PHE A 57 -16.88 -8.10 -11.23
CA PHE A 57 -17.58 -9.30 -11.67
C PHE A 57 -17.81 -10.23 -10.48
N GLU A 58 -19.03 -10.20 -9.93
CA GLU A 58 -19.43 -11.13 -8.86
C GLU A 58 -19.78 -12.50 -9.44
N TYR A 59 -19.69 -13.57 -8.63
CA TYR A 59 -19.97 -14.94 -9.02
C TYR A 59 -19.19 -15.45 -10.24
N THR A 60 -18.00 -14.92 -10.43
CA THR A 60 -17.11 -15.21 -11.55
C THR A 60 -15.81 -15.81 -11.02
N THR A 61 -15.41 -16.96 -11.55
CA THR A 61 -14.23 -17.70 -11.10
C THR A 61 -13.10 -17.58 -12.14
N MET A 62 -11.88 -17.22 -11.71
CA MET A 62 -10.69 -17.37 -12.53
C MET A 62 -10.34 -18.86 -12.64
N THR A 63 -10.37 -19.40 -13.85
CA THR A 63 -10.09 -20.83 -14.13
C THR A 63 -8.71 -21.06 -14.72
N ASP A 64 -8.10 -20.04 -15.31
CA ASP A 64 -6.76 -20.11 -15.88
C ASP A 64 -6.17 -18.71 -16.10
N ILE A 65 -4.88 -18.65 -16.45
CA ILE A 65 -4.22 -17.45 -16.98
C ILE A 65 -3.98 -17.61 -18.48
N ILE A 66 -3.93 -16.47 -19.19
CA ILE A 66 -3.50 -16.42 -20.59
C ILE A 66 -2.00 -16.17 -20.59
N GLU A 67 -1.23 -17.14 -21.03
CA GLU A 67 0.22 -17.05 -21.13
C GLU A 67 0.66 -17.05 -22.59
N GLU A 68 1.56 -16.12 -22.97
CA GLU A 68 2.15 -16.03 -24.29
C GLU A 68 3.64 -15.73 -24.16
N GLY A 69 4.47 -16.72 -24.43
CA GLY A 69 5.93 -16.57 -24.41
C GLY A 69 6.52 -16.27 -23.02
N GLY A 70 5.98 -16.85 -21.95
CA GLY A 70 6.41 -16.64 -20.57
C GLY A 70 5.86 -15.36 -19.92
N VAL A 71 4.94 -14.67 -20.61
CA VAL A 71 4.32 -13.41 -20.16
C VAL A 71 2.84 -13.61 -19.90
N CYS A 72 2.33 -13.18 -18.77
CA CYS A 72 0.89 -13.14 -18.49
C CYS A 72 0.23 -12.06 -19.36
N ARG A 73 -0.84 -12.43 -20.06
CA ARG A 73 -1.64 -11.58 -20.94
C ARG A 73 -3.08 -11.45 -20.54
N GLY A 74 -3.45 -11.95 -19.36
CA GLY A 74 -4.79 -11.91 -18.83
C GLY A 74 -5.21 -13.21 -18.16
N VAL A 75 -6.51 -13.39 -18.02
CA VAL A 75 -7.11 -14.53 -17.34
C VAL A 75 -8.24 -15.15 -18.16
N VAL A 76 -8.53 -16.44 -17.90
CA VAL A 76 -9.76 -17.10 -18.31
C VAL A 76 -10.70 -17.09 -17.12
N MET A 77 -11.90 -16.57 -17.32
CA MET A 77 -12.94 -16.53 -16.28
C MET A 77 -14.11 -17.41 -16.66
N GLN A 78 -14.75 -18.00 -15.67
CA GLN A 78 -16.00 -18.72 -15.84
C GLN A 78 -17.10 -18.04 -15.04
N GLU A 79 -18.19 -17.71 -15.70
CA GLU A 79 -19.38 -17.09 -15.12
C GLU A 79 -20.27 -18.18 -14.46
N GLN A 80 -21.27 -17.76 -13.69
CA GLN A 80 -22.13 -18.65 -12.92
C GLN A 80 -22.93 -19.63 -13.81
N ASP A 81 -23.23 -19.26 -15.05
CA ASP A 81 -23.91 -20.10 -16.05
C ASP A 81 -22.98 -21.13 -16.73
N GLY A 82 -21.69 -21.16 -16.37
CA GLY A 82 -20.67 -22.01 -16.94
C GLY A 82 -19.99 -21.45 -18.19
N THR A 83 -20.40 -20.27 -18.68
CA THR A 83 -19.76 -19.61 -19.83
C THR A 83 -18.32 -19.21 -19.49
N SER A 84 -17.39 -19.62 -20.33
CA SER A 84 -15.97 -19.24 -20.19
C SER A 84 -15.62 -18.06 -21.09
N ARG A 85 -14.88 -17.10 -20.55
CA ARG A 85 -14.46 -15.89 -21.24
C ARG A 85 -12.98 -15.60 -21.02
N ALA A 86 -12.25 -15.32 -22.07
CA ALA A 86 -10.88 -14.82 -22.00
C ALA A 86 -10.88 -13.28 -21.82
N VAL A 87 -10.23 -12.80 -20.79
CA VAL A 87 -10.05 -11.36 -20.52
C VAL A 87 -8.58 -11.02 -20.62
N ARG A 88 -8.22 -10.26 -21.65
CA ARG A 88 -6.85 -9.80 -21.85
C ARG A 88 -6.57 -8.58 -20.98
N SER A 89 -5.38 -8.56 -20.38
CA SER A 89 -4.91 -7.45 -19.56
C SER A 89 -3.43 -7.18 -19.78
N ALA A 90 -3.02 -5.95 -19.54
CA ALA A 90 -1.60 -5.57 -19.55
C ALA A 90 -0.87 -6.16 -18.34
N TYR A 91 -1.54 -6.22 -17.18
CA TYR A 91 -1.04 -6.80 -15.93
C TYR A 91 -2.16 -7.54 -15.22
N THR A 92 -1.81 -8.58 -14.48
CA THR A 92 -2.74 -9.34 -13.65
C THR A 92 -2.23 -9.40 -12.23
N ILE A 93 -3.11 -9.17 -11.25
CA ILE A 93 -2.81 -9.35 -9.83
C ILE A 93 -3.71 -10.46 -9.29
N VAL A 94 -3.11 -11.53 -8.78
CA VAL A 94 -3.82 -12.63 -8.12
C VAL A 94 -3.92 -12.32 -6.62
N ALA A 95 -5.14 -12.29 -6.09
CA ALA A 95 -5.44 -12.05 -4.68
C ALA A 95 -6.54 -12.99 -4.18
N SER A 96 -6.41 -14.28 -4.51
CA SER A 96 -7.44 -15.31 -4.36
C SER A 96 -7.55 -15.90 -2.95
N GLY A 97 -6.77 -15.40 -1.98
CA GLY A 97 -6.74 -15.96 -0.62
C GLY A 97 -5.96 -17.26 -0.52
N GLY A 98 -6.18 -18.00 0.57
CA GLY A 98 -5.40 -19.18 0.94
C GLY A 98 -6.05 -20.50 0.56
N ILE A 99 -5.80 -21.53 1.40
CA ILE A 99 -6.18 -22.94 1.18
C ILE A 99 -7.12 -23.48 2.26
N GLY A 100 -7.73 -22.58 3.04
CA GLY A 100 -8.48 -22.98 4.25
C GLY A 100 -9.69 -23.88 3.99
N GLY A 101 -10.28 -23.81 2.80
CA GLY A 101 -11.39 -24.67 2.39
C GLY A 101 -11.05 -26.16 2.29
N LEU A 102 -9.75 -26.51 2.22
CA LEU A 102 -9.28 -27.90 2.23
C LEU A 102 -9.31 -28.55 3.63
N TYR A 103 -9.51 -27.75 4.69
CA TYR A 103 -9.43 -28.21 6.08
C TYR A 103 -10.81 -28.39 6.70
N ARG A 104 -11.01 -29.52 7.42
CA ARG A 104 -12.25 -29.79 8.17
C ARG A 104 -12.61 -28.69 9.17
N HIS A 105 -11.60 -28.17 9.88
CA HIS A 105 -11.74 -27.06 10.80
C HIS A 105 -10.93 -25.88 10.26
N SER A 106 -11.61 -24.85 9.78
CA SER A 106 -11.00 -23.65 9.21
C SER A 106 -11.80 -22.41 9.58
N THR A 107 -11.09 -21.29 9.78
CA THR A 107 -11.69 -19.96 9.92
C THR A 107 -11.99 -19.31 8.57
N ASN A 108 -11.55 -19.92 7.48
CA ASN A 108 -11.75 -19.43 6.12
C ASN A 108 -13.04 -19.98 5.49
N PHE A 109 -13.45 -19.36 4.41
CA PHE A 109 -14.61 -19.84 3.65
C PHE A 109 -14.29 -21.13 2.88
N PRO A 110 -15.26 -22.05 2.71
CA PRO A 110 -15.02 -23.33 2.05
C PRO A 110 -14.57 -23.25 0.58
N HIS A 111 -14.85 -22.14 -0.12
CA HIS A 111 -14.42 -21.92 -1.51
C HIS A 111 -12.96 -21.48 -1.66
N LEU A 112 -12.24 -21.23 -0.57
CA LEU A 112 -10.81 -20.90 -0.62
C LEU A 112 -9.98 -22.18 -0.67
N THR A 113 -9.88 -22.79 -1.83
CA THR A 113 -9.28 -24.11 -2.06
C THR A 113 -7.89 -24.07 -2.68
N GLY A 114 -7.34 -22.87 -2.87
CA GLY A 114 -5.99 -22.70 -3.43
C GLY A 114 -5.94 -22.84 -4.95
N ASP A 115 -7.02 -22.60 -5.65
CA ASP A 115 -7.12 -22.76 -7.10
C ASP A 115 -6.03 -22.01 -7.87
N ALA A 116 -5.67 -20.81 -7.41
CA ALA A 116 -4.57 -20.04 -8.01
C ALA A 116 -3.20 -20.73 -7.86
N LEU A 117 -2.99 -21.56 -6.85
CA LEU A 117 -1.75 -22.33 -6.68
C LEU A 117 -1.66 -23.45 -7.73
N GLU A 118 -2.78 -24.12 -8.02
CA GLU A 118 -2.85 -25.13 -9.06
C GLU A 118 -2.64 -24.51 -10.45
N ILE A 119 -3.23 -23.35 -10.71
CA ILE A 119 -2.99 -22.57 -11.93
C ILE A 119 -1.51 -22.18 -12.03
N ALA A 120 -0.93 -21.64 -10.96
CA ALA A 120 0.48 -21.28 -10.91
C ALA A 120 1.39 -22.48 -11.21
N LYS A 121 1.12 -23.63 -10.62
CA LYS A 121 1.86 -24.87 -10.85
C LYS A 121 1.75 -25.34 -12.29
N LYS A 122 0.56 -25.28 -12.89
CA LYS A 122 0.31 -25.63 -14.29
C LYS A 122 1.18 -24.81 -15.25
N HIS A 123 1.40 -23.53 -14.97
CA HIS A 123 2.18 -22.60 -15.79
C HIS A 123 3.64 -22.47 -15.34
N GLY A 124 4.14 -23.34 -14.45
CA GLY A 124 5.52 -23.32 -13.99
C GLY A 124 5.90 -22.07 -13.18
N ILE A 125 4.92 -21.37 -12.61
CA ILE A 125 5.13 -20.22 -11.72
C ILE A 125 5.64 -20.76 -10.38
N ARG A 126 6.68 -20.11 -9.86
CA ARG A 126 7.34 -20.53 -8.62
C ARG A 126 6.38 -20.47 -7.43
N LEU A 127 6.29 -21.58 -6.70
CA LEU A 127 5.62 -21.69 -5.41
C LEU A 127 6.66 -21.83 -4.32
N GLU A 128 6.40 -21.32 -3.13
CA GLU A 128 7.26 -21.48 -1.95
C GLU A 128 6.44 -21.82 -0.71
N HIS A 129 7.06 -22.61 0.19
CA HIS A 129 6.57 -22.92 1.52
C HIS A 129 5.10 -23.40 1.54
N THR A 130 4.71 -24.25 0.60
CA THR A 130 3.32 -24.76 0.50
C THR A 130 2.89 -25.61 1.69
N ASP A 131 3.82 -25.95 2.58
CA ASP A 131 3.61 -26.60 3.87
C ASP A 131 3.43 -25.63 5.05
N TYR A 132 3.65 -24.32 4.87
CA TYR A 132 3.55 -23.33 5.94
C TYR A 132 2.09 -22.93 6.19
N VAL A 133 1.44 -23.67 7.07
CA VAL A 133 0.04 -23.46 7.45
C VAL A 133 -0.06 -23.15 8.92
N GLN A 134 -0.61 -21.98 9.26
CA GLN A 134 -0.86 -21.58 10.64
C GLN A 134 -2.20 -22.10 11.12
N ILE A 135 -2.18 -22.76 12.28
CA ILE A 135 -3.37 -23.18 13.00
C ILE A 135 -3.66 -22.16 14.11
N HIS A 136 -4.88 -21.67 14.16
CA HIS A 136 -5.32 -20.85 15.31
C HIS A 136 -5.76 -21.76 16.46
N PRO A 137 -5.30 -21.54 17.68
CA PRO A 137 -5.59 -22.42 18.81
C PRO A 137 -7.08 -22.46 19.18
N THR A 138 -7.77 -21.32 19.11
CA THR A 138 -9.10 -21.14 19.68
C THR A 138 -10.12 -20.70 18.64
N THR A 139 -10.91 -21.64 18.15
CA THR A 139 -12.13 -21.39 17.37
C THR A 139 -13.30 -22.08 18.06
N LEU A 140 -14.49 -21.50 17.98
CA LEU A 140 -15.68 -22.10 18.57
C LEU A 140 -15.95 -23.46 17.96
N TYR A 141 -15.98 -24.50 18.78
CA TYR A 141 -16.30 -25.85 18.32
C TYR A 141 -17.79 -25.95 17.98
N SER A 142 -18.09 -26.54 16.85
CA SER A 142 -19.46 -26.87 16.44
C SER A 142 -19.48 -28.16 15.64
N LYS A 143 -20.50 -28.97 15.83
CA LYS A 143 -20.77 -30.17 15.02
C LYS A 143 -21.30 -29.82 13.62
N LYS A 144 -21.81 -28.61 13.43
CA LYS A 144 -22.31 -28.14 12.13
C LYS A 144 -21.15 -28.01 11.13
N PRO A 145 -21.32 -28.36 9.87
CA PRO A 145 -20.33 -28.14 8.83
C PRO A 145 -20.16 -26.63 8.56
N GLY A 146 -19.02 -26.26 7.96
CA GLY A 146 -18.74 -24.91 7.52
C GLY A 146 -17.65 -24.19 8.30
N ARG A 147 -17.55 -22.89 8.08
CA ARG A 147 -16.53 -22.00 8.66
C ARG A 147 -16.60 -21.99 10.18
N ARG A 148 -15.46 -22.17 10.84
CA ARG A 148 -15.34 -22.03 12.29
C ARG A 148 -15.31 -20.55 12.68
N PHE A 149 -16.05 -20.21 13.72
CA PHE A 149 -16.02 -18.86 14.26
C PHE A 149 -14.74 -18.65 15.07
N LEU A 150 -14.00 -17.59 14.75
CA LEU A 150 -12.75 -17.26 15.42
C LEU A 150 -13.05 -16.68 16.80
N ILE A 151 -12.47 -17.27 17.84
CA ILE A 151 -12.34 -16.61 19.13
C ILE A 151 -10.99 -15.90 19.14
N SER A 152 -11.03 -14.57 19.05
CA SER A 152 -9.85 -13.72 18.85
C SER A 152 -8.75 -14.04 19.87
N GLU A 153 -7.50 -13.86 19.46
CA GLU A 153 -6.35 -14.00 20.35
C GLU A 153 -6.34 -12.99 21.48
N SER A 154 -6.91 -11.81 21.26
CA SER A 154 -7.10 -10.77 22.27
C SER A 154 -7.87 -11.28 23.49
N VAL A 155 -8.82 -12.21 23.30
CA VAL A 155 -9.57 -12.84 24.42
C VAL A 155 -8.61 -13.55 25.40
N ARG A 156 -7.60 -14.27 24.88
CA ARG A 156 -6.55 -14.88 25.70
C ARG A 156 -5.60 -13.82 26.26
N GLY A 157 -5.33 -12.77 25.48
CA GLY A 157 -4.54 -11.61 25.89
C GLY A 157 -5.14 -10.86 27.08
N GLU A 158 -6.47 -10.82 27.18
CA GLU A 158 -7.21 -10.17 28.27
C GLU A 158 -7.51 -11.10 29.47
N GLY A 159 -7.05 -12.35 29.43
CA GLY A 159 -7.07 -13.22 30.62
C GLY A 159 -7.93 -14.47 30.53
N ALA A 160 -8.48 -14.81 29.35
CA ALA A 160 -9.17 -16.09 29.20
C ALA A 160 -8.19 -17.26 29.34
N VAL A 161 -8.65 -18.35 29.94
CA VAL A 161 -7.84 -19.54 30.24
C VAL A 161 -8.40 -20.80 29.58
N LEU A 162 -7.49 -21.68 29.17
CA LEU A 162 -7.80 -22.98 28.55
C LEU A 162 -7.90 -24.05 29.65
N LEU A 163 -9.00 -24.80 29.62
CA LEU A 163 -9.33 -25.81 30.64
C LEU A 163 -9.51 -27.19 29.97
N ASP A 164 -9.07 -28.23 30.68
CA ASP A 164 -9.35 -29.62 30.35
C ASP A 164 -10.82 -30.01 30.69
N LYS A 165 -11.18 -31.27 30.49
CA LYS A 165 -12.55 -31.76 30.79
C LYS A 165 -12.91 -31.74 32.26
N GLU A 166 -11.93 -31.71 33.18
CA GLU A 166 -12.12 -31.59 34.63
C GLU A 166 -12.15 -30.12 35.11
N GLY A 167 -11.92 -29.15 34.24
CA GLY A 167 -11.89 -27.72 34.57
C GLY A 167 -10.52 -27.21 35.03
N ASN A 168 -9.44 -27.95 34.83
CA ASN A 168 -8.09 -27.54 35.21
C ASN A 168 -7.39 -26.84 34.06
N ARG A 169 -6.67 -25.76 34.36
CA ARG A 169 -5.80 -25.08 33.39
C ARG A 169 -4.58 -25.95 33.04
N PHE A 170 -4.25 -26.12 31.76
CA PHE A 170 -3.21 -27.04 31.34
C PHE A 170 -2.07 -26.38 30.51
N VAL A 171 -2.21 -25.11 30.10
CA VAL A 171 -1.20 -24.42 29.28
C VAL A 171 -1.14 -22.93 29.63
N ASN A 172 -0.02 -22.25 29.30
CA ASN A 172 0.05 -20.79 29.25
C ASN A 172 -0.46 -20.30 27.90
N GLU A 173 -1.58 -19.62 27.88
CA GLU A 173 -2.33 -19.19 26.71
C GLU A 173 -1.64 -18.10 25.87
N LEU A 174 -0.63 -17.41 26.44
CA LEU A 174 0.13 -16.34 25.80
C LEU A 174 1.37 -16.84 25.03
N LEU A 175 1.62 -18.14 25.04
CA LEU A 175 2.67 -18.76 24.23
C LEU A 175 2.34 -18.65 22.72
N PRO A 176 3.33 -18.82 21.83
CA PRO A 176 3.11 -18.84 20.39
C PRO A 176 2.02 -19.83 19.96
N ARG A 177 1.30 -19.51 18.87
CA ARG A 177 0.13 -20.26 18.40
C ARG A 177 0.40 -21.75 18.18
N ASP A 178 1.54 -22.09 17.62
CA ASP A 178 1.96 -23.47 17.39
C ASP A 178 2.11 -24.25 18.70
N VAL A 179 2.69 -23.64 19.73
CA VAL A 179 2.87 -24.25 21.05
C VAL A 179 1.51 -24.47 21.74
N VAL A 180 0.64 -23.45 21.74
CA VAL A 180 -0.71 -23.58 22.33
C VAL A 180 -1.55 -24.60 21.57
N THR A 181 -1.48 -24.60 20.23
CA THR A 181 -2.16 -25.59 19.39
C THR A 181 -1.73 -27.02 19.71
N LYS A 182 -0.42 -27.23 19.86
CA LYS A 182 0.11 -28.56 20.22
C LYS A 182 -0.42 -28.99 21.59
N ALA A 183 -0.34 -28.13 22.59
CA ALA A 183 -0.85 -28.42 23.93
C ALA A 183 -2.35 -28.75 23.94
N ILE A 184 -3.17 -28.03 23.16
CA ILE A 184 -4.60 -28.35 23.02
C ILE A 184 -4.82 -29.71 22.40
N ARG A 185 -4.11 -30.06 21.32
CA ARG A 185 -4.23 -31.38 20.68
C ARG A 185 -3.85 -32.52 21.61
N GLU A 186 -2.74 -32.39 22.34
CA GLU A 186 -2.31 -33.36 23.34
C GLU A 186 -3.33 -33.50 24.47
N GLN A 187 -3.95 -32.40 24.90
CA GLN A 187 -4.99 -32.45 25.93
C GLN A 187 -6.28 -33.08 25.43
N MET A 188 -6.71 -32.77 24.19
CA MET A 188 -7.88 -33.42 23.55
C MET A 188 -7.69 -34.93 23.45
N GLU A 189 -6.50 -35.38 23.05
CA GLU A 189 -6.16 -36.81 22.97
C GLU A 189 -6.20 -37.47 24.35
N LYS A 190 -5.60 -36.85 25.37
CA LYS A 190 -5.60 -37.33 26.75
C LYS A 190 -7.01 -37.41 27.34
N ASP A 191 -7.86 -36.45 27.03
CA ASP A 191 -9.23 -36.35 27.53
C ASP A 191 -10.20 -37.23 26.76
N GLY A 192 -9.82 -37.68 25.53
CA GLY A 192 -10.68 -38.38 24.60
C GLY A 192 -11.84 -37.51 24.10
N THR A 193 -11.61 -36.23 23.88
CA THR A 193 -12.63 -35.23 23.50
C THR A 193 -12.32 -34.57 22.16
N ASP A 194 -13.35 -34.06 21.49
CA ASP A 194 -13.20 -33.31 20.22
C ASP A 194 -12.86 -31.81 20.41
N HIS A 195 -12.76 -31.33 21.64
CA HIS A 195 -12.52 -29.95 22.00
C HIS A 195 -11.93 -29.82 23.41
N VAL A 196 -11.41 -28.66 23.73
CA VAL A 196 -11.11 -28.20 25.11
C VAL A 196 -12.04 -27.06 25.47
N TRP A 197 -11.98 -26.57 26.70
CA TRP A 197 -12.81 -25.49 27.17
C TRP A 197 -12.02 -24.18 27.29
N LEU A 198 -12.65 -23.04 26.97
CA LEU A 198 -12.11 -21.69 27.18
C LEU A 198 -13.01 -20.93 28.14
N SER A 199 -12.48 -20.53 29.29
CA SER A 199 -13.17 -19.69 30.27
C SER A 199 -12.77 -18.22 30.08
N MET A 200 -13.75 -17.33 30.03
CA MET A 200 -13.57 -15.88 29.97
C MET A 200 -13.88 -15.21 31.34
N GLU A 201 -14.05 -15.98 32.40
CA GLU A 201 -14.44 -15.49 33.73
C GLU A 201 -13.49 -14.41 34.26
N ASN A 202 -12.18 -14.56 34.07
CA ASN A 202 -11.17 -13.61 34.53
C ASN A 202 -11.22 -12.23 33.84
N ILE A 203 -11.89 -12.11 32.67
CA ILE A 203 -12.01 -10.85 31.94
C ILE A 203 -13.08 -9.95 32.61
N GLY A 204 -14.12 -10.55 33.15
CA GLY A 204 -15.27 -9.85 33.71
C GLY A 204 -16.33 -9.47 32.68
N THR A 205 -17.58 -9.45 33.12
CA THR A 205 -18.74 -9.28 32.22
C THR A 205 -18.74 -7.95 31.46
N GLU A 206 -18.37 -6.85 32.11
CA GLU A 206 -18.36 -5.52 31.47
C GLU A 206 -17.34 -5.44 30.33
N SER A 207 -16.12 -5.92 30.57
CA SER A 207 -15.07 -5.98 29.55
C SER A 207 -15.43 -6.92 28.39
N ILE A 208 -16.06 -8.06 28.70
CA ILE A 208 -16.53 -8.98 27.65
C ILE A 208 -17.53 -8.30 26.72
N LEU A 209 -18.51 -7.60 27.28
CA LEU A 209 -19.57 -6.94 26.51
C LEU A 209 -19.09 -5.71 25.74
N SER A 210 -18.06 -5.00 26.23
CA SER A 210 -17.49 -3.83 25.57
C SER A 210 -16.43 -4.18 24.51
N HIS A 211 -15.50 -5.11 24.80
CA HIS A 211 -14.39 -5.43 23.92
C HIS A 211 -14.70 -6.55 22.92
N PHE A 212 -15.60 -7.48 23.27
CA PHE A 212 -15.92 -8.67 22.46
C PHE A 212 -17.42 -8.84 22.18
N PRO A 213 -18.15 -7.78 21.76
CA PRO A 213 -19.60 -7.84 21.59
C PRO A 213 -20.05 -8.86 20.55
N ASN A 214 -19.28 -9.04 19.47
CA ASN A 214 -19.60 -9.98 18.42
C ASN A 214 -19.30 -11.43 18.84
N ILE A 215 -18.22 -11.67 19.62
CA ILE A 215 -17.93 -12.99 20.20
C ILE A 215 -19.04 -13.38 21.18
N TYR A 216 -19.43 -12.47 22.08
CA TYR A 216 -20.55 -12.69 23.00
C TYR A 216 -21.81 -13.07 22.25
N ARG A 217 -22.24 -12.26 21.27
CA ARG A 217 -23.45 -12.50 20.48
C ARG A 217 -23.39 -13.84 19.77
N ARG A 218 -22.27 -14.16 19.11
CA ARG A 218 -22.11 -15.39 18.33
C ARG A 218 -22.12 -16.63 19.21
N CYS A 219 -21.46 -16.60 20.37
CA CYS A 219 -21.51 -17.71 21.32
C CYS A 219 -22.93 -17.90 21.87
N LYS A 220 -23.66 -16.82 22.13
CA LYS A 220 -25.05 -16.86 22.57
C LYS A 220 -25.99 -17.49 21.52
N GLU A 221 -25.78 -17.20 20.23
CA GLU A 221 -26.51 -17.83 19.12
C GLU A 221 -26.27 -19.35 19.04
N GLU A 222 -25.09 -19.83 19.45
CA GLU A 222 -24.75 -21.25 19.51
C GLU A 222 -25.12 -21.88 20.88
N GLY A 223 -25.72 -21.13 21.80
CA GLY A 223 -26.25 -21.61 23.06
C GLY A 223 -25.33 -21.42 24.27
N TYR A 224 -24.24 -20.68 24.17
CA TYR A 224 -23.27 -20.47 25.25
C TYR A 224 -23.29 -19.03 25.76
N ASP A 225 -23.32 -18.87 27.07
CA ASP A 225 -23.18 -17.56 27.72
C ASP A 225 -21.76 -17.42 28.31
N VAL A 226 -20.87 -16.81 27.53
CA VAL A 226 -19.43 -16.67 27.87
C VAL A 226 -19.16 -15.88 29.14
N THR A 227 -20.18 -15.18 29.67
CA THR A 227 -20.09 -14.46 30.94
C THR A 227 -20.38 -15.36 32.17
N LYS A 228 -20.82 -16.61 31.93
CA LYS A 228 -21.28 -17.54 32.98
C LYS A 228 -20.66 -18.91 32.89
N GLU A 229 -20.21 -19.33 31.74
CA GLU A 229 -19.74 -20.68 31.46
C GLU A 229 -18.59 -20.70 30.45
N PRO A 230 -17.69 -21.70 30.55
CA PRO A 230 -16.69 -21.94 29.53
C PRO A 230 -17.33 -22.36 28.21
N ILE A 231 -16.67 -22.01 27.11
CA ILE A 231 -17.09 -22.38 25.74
C ILE A 231 -16.18 -23.45 25.15
N PRO A 232 -16.71 -24.38 24.32
CA PRO A 232 -15.89 -25.39 23.68
C PRO A 232 -15.09 -24.78 22.54
N VAL A 233 -13.77 -25.01 22.52
CA VAL A 233 -12.88 -24.50 21.47
C VAL A 233 -12.01 -25.61 20.89
N VAL A 234 -11.67 -25.45 19.59
CA VAL A 234 -10.86 -26.41 18.84
C VAL A 234 -9.85 -25.66 17.96
N PRO A 235 -8.63 -26.18 17.76
CA PRO A 235 -7.71 -25.65 16.79
C PRO A 235 -8.24 -25.77 15.37
N ALA A 236 -8.08 -24.72 14.56
CA ALA A 236 -8.51 -24.68 13.19
C ALA A 236 -7.47 -24.02 12.29
N GLN A 237 -7.43 -24.43 11.02
CA GLN A 237 -6.66 -23.73 10.01
C GLN A 237 -7.09 -22.25 9.97
N HIS A 238 -6.12 -21.37 9.91
CA HIS A 238 -6.40 -19.93 10.02
C HIS A 238 -5.71 -19.10 8.95
N TYR A 239 -4.44 -19.36 8.64
CA TYR A 239 -3.68 -18.61 7.66
C TYR A 239 -2.67 -19.50 6.92
N PHE A 240 -2.48 -19.21 5.65
CA PHE A 240 -1.51 -19.88 4.80
C PHE A 240 -0.35 -18.91 4.52
N MET A 241 0.87 -19.21 5.03
CA MET A 241 2.04 -18.36 4.87
C MET A 241 2.87 -18.70 3.63
N GLY A 242 2.61 -19.85 3.01
CA GLY A 242 3.16 -20.22 1.72
C GLY A 242 2.39 -19.60 0.56
N GLY A 243 2.67 -20.05 -0.67
CA GLY A 243 1.90 -19.64 -1.84
C GLY A 243 2.76 -19.35 -3.07
N ILE A 244 2.24 -18.52 -3.94
CA ILE A 244 2.95 -18.03 -5.12
C ILE A 244 4.10 -17.14 -4.65
N TRP A 245 5.34 -17.53 -4.99
CA TRP A 245 6.50 -16.72 -4.67
C TRP A 245 6.41 -15.35 -5.33
N VAL A 246 6.75 -14.31 -4.58
CA VAL A 246 6.82 -12.93 -5.07
C VAL A 246 8.07 -12.22 -4.56
N ASP A 247 8.54 -11.26 -5.36
CA ASP A 247 9.58 -10.32 -4.95
C ASP A 247 9.03 -9.23 -3.99
N SER A 248 9.89 -8.28 -3.62
CA SER A 248 9.51 -7.16 -2.72
C SER A 248 8.42 -6.24 -3.27
N ASP A 249 8.16 -6.27 -4.56
CA ASP A 249 7.12 -5.49 -5.24
C ASP A 249 5.90 -6.34 -5.65
N SER A 250 5.78 -7.55 -5.08
CA SER A 250 4.70 -8.51 -5.34
C SER A 250 4.68 -9.12 -6.75
N GLN A 251 5.76 -8.98 -7.53
CA GLN A 251 5.85 -9.63 -8.83
C GLN A 251 6.20 -11.10 -8.67
N THR A 252 5.51 -11.97 -9.39
CA THR A 252 5.78 -13.41 -9.43
C THR A 252 6.98 -13.74 -10.32
N SER A 253 7.33 -15.02 -10.46
CA SER A 253 8.33 -15.49 -11.44
C SER A 253 7.88 -15.38 -12.91
N MET A 254 6.62 -15.05 -13.17
CA MET A 254 6.10 -14.81 -14.52
C MET A 254 5.96 -13.30 -14.77
N GLU A 255 6.43 -12.84 -15.91
CA GLU A 255 6.35 -11.44 -16.31
C GLU A 255 4.89 -10.95 -16.37
N ARG A 256 4.60 -9.74 -15.87
CA ARG A 256 3.28 -9.09 -15.80
C ARG A 256 2.23 -9.79 -14.94
N LEU A 257 2.65 -10.78 -14.15
CA LEU A 257 1.83 -11.43 -13.15
C LEU A 257 2.32 -11.07 -11.75
N PHE A 258 1.41 -10.61 -10.92
CA PHE A 258 1.62 -10.24 -9.52
C PHE A 258 0.75 -11.10 -8.62
N ALA A 259 1.14 -11.25 -7.37
CA ALA A 259 0.28 -11.85 -6.35
C ALA A 259 0.40 -11.08 -5.03
N ALA A 260 -0.73 -10.91 -4.32
CA ALA A 260 -0.77 -10.17 -3.06
C ALA A 260 -1.73 -10.81 -2.06
N GLY A 261 -1.50 -10.59 -0.75
CA GLY A 261 -2.26 -11.21 0.32
C GLY A 261 -1.98 -12.70 0.47
N GLU A 262 -2.88 -13.44 1.10
CA GLU A 262 -2.68 -14.83 1.53
C GLU A 262 -2.38 -15.84 0.40
N THR A 263 -2.61 -15.48 -0.86
CA THR A 263 -2.24 -16.31 -2.00
C THR A 263 -0.73 -16.25 -2.33
N SER A 264 -0.01 -15.23 -1.80
CA SER A 264 1.39 -14.96 -2.10
C SER A 264 2.32 -15.33 -0.96
N CYS A 265 3.53 -15.79 -1.30
CA CYS A 265 4.63 -16.00 -0.37
C CYS A 265 5.72 -14.94 -0.59
N ASN A 266 5.70 -13.87 0.21
CA ASN A 266 6.70 -12.79 0.21
C ASN A 266 7.76 -12.95 1.30
N GLY A 267 7.68 -14.01 2.12
CA GLY A 267 8.64 -14.35 3.17
C GLY A 267 8.47 -13.57 4.49
N VAL A 268 7.60 -12.56 4.56
CA VAL A 268 7.44 -11.69 5.75
C VAL A 268 7.00 -12.45 7.00
N HIS A 269 6.20 -13.48 6.83
CA HIS A 269 5.62 -14.24 7.94
C HIS A 269 6.46 -15.41 8.42
N GLY A 270 7.40 -15.89 7.60
CA GLY A 270 8.12 -17.13 7.89
C GLY A 270 7.17 -18.31 8.11
N ALA A 271 7.55 -19.26 8.97
CA ALA A 271 6.73 -20.45 9.25
C ALA A 271 5.62 -20.21 10.30
N ASN A 272 5.59 -19.05 10.98
CA ASN A 272 4.60 -18.76 12.02
C ASN A 272 4.30 -17.25 12.09
N ARG A 273 3.23 -16.84 11.47
CA ARG A 273 2.81 -15.44 11.35
C ARG A 273 2.50 -14.82 12.71
N LEU A 274 3.03 -13.64 12.99
CA LEU A 274 2.64 -12.83 14.13
C LEU A 274 1.19 -12.36 13.96
N ALA A 275 0.42 -12.37 15.02
CA ALA A 275 -0.98 -11.97 15.02
C ALA A 275 -1.18 -10.56 14.42
N SER A 276 -2.28 -10.35 13.73
CA SER A 276 -2.69 -9.12 13.02
C SER A 276 -1.81 -8.65 11.86
N ASN A 277 -0.63 -9.24 11.60
CA ASN A 277 0.27 -8.80 10.53
C ASN A 277 -0.24 -9.11 9.11
N SER A 278 -1.19 -10.02 8.92
CA SER A 278 -1.71 -10.36 7.59
C SER A 278 -2.41 -9.20 6.89
N LEU A 279 -3.17 -8.39 7.63
CA LEU A 279 -3.85 -7.23 7.06
C LEU A 279 -2.86 -6.16 6.59
N LEU A 280 -1.82 -5.89 7.40
CA LEU A 280 -0.75 -4.96 7.03
C LEU A 280 0.04 -5.45 5.82
N GLU A 281 0.39 -6.73 5.80
CA GLU A 281 1.07 -7.36 4.68
C GLU A 281 0.27 -7.18 3.40
N SER A 282 -1.02 -7.56 3.39
CA SER A 282 -1.88 -7.44 2.22
C SER A 282 -1.96 -6.00 1.70
N LEU A 283 -2.13 -5.00 2.57
CA LEU A 283 -2.20 -3.58 2.19
C LEU A 283 -0.88 -3.07 1.61
N VAL A 284 0.25 -3.38 2.28
CA VAL A 284 1.58 -2.91 1.87
C VAL A 284 1.99 -3.52 0.53
N PHE A 285 1.81 -4.82 0.35
CA PHE A 285 2.26 -5.51 -0.85
C PHE A 285 1.33 -5.25 -2.04
N ALA A 286 0.02 -5.10 -1.84
CA ALA A 286 -0.90 -4.65 -2.88
C ALA A 286 -0.55 -3.23 -3.38
N LYS A 287 -0.20 -2.31 -2.45
CA LYS A 287 0.29 -0.97 -2.80
C LYS A 287 1.59 -1.01 -3.60
N ARG A 288 2.55 -1.87 -3.23
CA ARG A 288 3.82 -2.05 -3.96
C ARG A 288 3.59 -2.60 -5.36
N ALA A 289 2.72 -3.61 -5.52
CA ALA A 289 2.31 -4.13 -6.83
C ALA A 289 1.76 -3.00 -7.72
N ALA A 290 0.80 -2.23 -7.21
CA ALA A 290 0.20 -1.12 -7.95
C ALA A 290 1.24 -0.05 -8.35
N GLN A 291 2.16 0.28 -7.46
CA GLN A 291 3.24 1.24 -7.74
C GLN A 291 4.22 0.72 -8.80
N LYS A 292 4.58 -0.57 -8.77
CA LYS A 292 5.44 -1.18 -9.79
C LYS A 292 4.76 -1.21 -11.16
N ILE A 293 3.50 -1.66 -11.21
CA ILE A 293 2.68 -1.66 -12.43
C ILE A 293 2.58 -0.25 -13.02
N GLY A 294 2.34 0.76 -12.19
CA GLY A 294 2.29 2.15 -12.62
C GLY A 294 3.60 2.61 -13.26
N ARG A 295 4.75 2.27 -12.67
CA ARG A 295 6.08 2.56 -13.23
C ARG A 295 6.32 1.84 -14.56
N GLU A 296 6.05 0.53 -14.62
CA GLU A 296 6.26 -0.28 -15.83
C GLU A 296 5.34 0.15 -16.99
N LYS A 297 4.09 0.55 -16.70
CA LYS A 297 3.17 1.11 -17.68
C LYS A 297 3.72 2.39 -18.25
N THR A 298 4.19 3.30 -17.41
CA THR A 298 4.80 4.57 -17.83
C THR A 298 6.03 4.31 -18.73
N ASP A 299 6.87 3.33 -18.38
CA ASP A 299 8.05 2.95 -19.18
C ASP A 299 7.67 2.29 -20.50
N THR A 300 6.58 1.52 -20.54
CA THR A 300 6.09 0.87 -21.78
C THR A 300 5.46 1.89 -22.70
N ASP A 301 4.64 2.79 -22.19
CA ASP A 301 4.04 3.89 -22.94
C ASP A 301 5.13 4.84 -23.51
N ALA A 302 6.19 5.08 -22.72
CA ALA A 302 7.37 5.81 -23.15
C ALA A 302 8.18 5.08 -24.24
N LYS A 303 8.28 3.74 -24.22
CA LYS A 303 8.94 2.96 -25.27
C LYS A 303 8.14 2.94 -26.58
N GLN A 304 6.82 2.87 -26.53
CA GLN A 304 5.95 2.95 -27.71
C GLN A 304 5.88 4.36 -28.31
N ALA A 305 5.97 5.39 -27.48
CA ALA A 305 6.11 6.78 -27.93
C ALA A 305 7.53 7.09 -28.46
N GLY A 306 8.55 6.35 -28.04
CA GLY A 306 9.97 6.60 -28.30
C GLY A 306 10.51 6.10 -29.64
N GLU A 307 9.70 5.43 -30.47
CA GLU A 307 10.07 5.24 -31.89
C GLU A 307 9.86 6.52 -32.72
N ASN A 308 9.26 7.59 -32.19
CA ASN A 308 8.98 8.80 -32.92
C ASN A 308 9.42 10.13 -32.32
N GLU A 309 10.11 10.20 -31.15
CA GLU A 309 10.73 11.46 -30.72
C GLU A 309 11.82 11.26 -29.64
N LYS A 310 12.97 11.94 -29.81
CA LYS A 310 14.02 12.07 -28.79
C LYS A 310 13.44 12.64 -27.50
N ARG A 311 13.58 11.90 -26.40
CA ARG A 311 13.04 12.22 -25.06
C ARG A 311 13.37 13.63 -24.60
N SER A 312 12.36 14.47 -24.48
CA SER A 312 12.36 15.59 -23.54
C SER A 312 11.90 15.05 -22.17
N GLY A 313 12.64 15.34 -21.10
CA GLY A 313 12.36 14.85 -19.77
C GLY A 313 11.18 15.57 -19.11
N ASN A 314 9.94 15.27 -19.49
CA ASN A 314 8.77 15.81 -18.80
C ASN A 314 8.45 14.98 -17.56
N VAL A 315 8.37 15.63 -16.40
CA VAL A 315 7.76 15.05 -15.19
C VAL A 315 6.30 14.76 -15.51
N ASN A 316 5.91 13.48 -15.42
CA ASN A 316 4.51 13.11 -15.64
C ASN A 316 3.61 13.88 -14.66
N LYS A 317 2.54 14.51 -15.14
CA LYS A 317 1.58 15.28 -14.33
C LYS A 317 1.02 14.49 -13.13
N ILE A 318 0.88 13.17 -13.25
CA ILE A 318 0.46 12.29 -12.15
C ILE A 318 1.54 12.18 -11.07
N THR A 319 2.80 12.01 -11.45
CA THR A 319 3.95 11.98 -10.53
C THR A 319 4.10 13.33 -9.84
N MET A 320 3.92 14.43 -10.55
CA MET A 320 3.91 15.78 -9.99
C MET A 320 2.85 15.90 -8.90
N LYS A 321 1.59 15.57 -9.17
CA LYS A 321 0.50 15.63 -8.19
C LYS A 321 0.73 14.74 -6.97
N LEU A 322 1.25 13.53 -7.16
CA LEU A 322 1.41 12.57 -6.06
C LEU A 322 2.65 12.83 -5.19
N GLN A 323 3.72 13.37 -5.76
CA GLN A 323 5.03 13.48 -5.07
C GLN A 323 5.49 14.92 -4.83
N ALA A 324 5.06 15.87 -5.62
CA ALA A 324 5.55 17.25 -5.58
C ALA A 324 4.52 18.25 -5.05
N ASP A 325 3.22 18.11 -5.35
CA ASP A 325 2.21 19.12 -5.00
C ASP A 325 2.20 19.45 -3.51
N HIS A 326 2.26 18.45 -2.63
CA HIS A 326 2.28 18.67 -1.18
C HIS A 326 3.54 19.42 -0.73
N LEU A 327 4.71 19.16 -1.34
CA LEU A 327 5.96 19.86 -1.02
C LEU A 327 5.94 21.30 -1.52
N ILE A 328 5.38 21.54 -2.72
CA ILE A 328 5.18 22.88 -3.27
C ILE A 328 4.20 23.66 -2.38
N MET A 329 3.12 23.01 -1.94
CA MET A 329 2.14 23.65 -1.05
C MET A 329 2.74 24.01 0.31
N GLU A 330 3.60 23.15 0.89
CA GLU A 330 4.30 23.48 2.13
C GLU A 330 5.28 24.65 1.94
N ALA A 331 6.00 24.73 0.81
CA ALA A 331 6.85 25.87 0.50
C ALA A 331 6.04 27.16 0.32
N LEU A 332 4.85 27.10 -0.29
CA LEU A 332 3.93 28.24 -0.38
C LEU A 332 3.41 28.68 1.00
N LYS A 333 3.09 27.74 1.89
CA LYS A 333 2.68 28.05 3.28
C LYS A 333 3.84 28.63 4.11
N GLU A 334 5.08 28.21 3.86
CA GLU A 334 6.26 28.79 4.51
C GLU A 334 6.44 30.26 4.12
N ASP A 335 6.28 30.58 2.83
CA ASP A 335 6.44 31.94 2.31
C ASP A 335 5.22 32.83 2.60
N ILE A 336 4.01 32.25 2.60
CA ILE A 336 2.73 32.94 2.83
C ILE A 336 2.05 32.32 4.05
N SER A 337 2.56 32.64 5.26
CA SER A 337 2.08 32.01 6.50
C SER A 337 0.64 32.42 6.91
N SER A 338 0.22 33.63 6.53
CA SER A 338 -1.13 34.18 6.80
C SER A 338 -1.68 34.96 5.62
N GLU A 339 -0.94 35.92 5.11
CA GLU A 339 -1.28 36.73 3.95
C GLU A 339 -0.03 37.38 3.33
N ASP A 340 -0.10 37.73 2.04
CA ASP A 340 0.86 38.62 1.40
C ASP A 340 0.48 40.07 1.70
N VAL A 341 1.00 40.60 2.81
CA VAL A 341 0.68 41.96 3.33
C VAL A 341 0.96 43.04 2.30
N SER A 342 2.07 42.91 1.56
CA SER A 342 2.48 43.95 0.58
C SER A 342 1.53 43.95 -0.61
N THR A 343 1.24 42.80 -1.18
CA THR A 343 0.34 42.66 -2.32
C THR A 343 -1.09 43.08 -1.92
N ASN A 344 -1.59 42.63 -0.78
CA ASN A 344 -2.93 42.93 -0.30
C ASN A 344 -3.13 44.40 0.05
N ALA A 345 -2.07 45.11 0.48
CA ALA A 345 -2.12 46.54 0.75
C ALA A 345 -2.31 47.38 -0.53
N VAL A 346 -1.73 46.93 -1.65
CA VAL A 346 -1.71 47.69 -2.91
C VAL A 346 -2.81 47.20 -3.87
N MET A 347 -3.05 45.88 -3.94
CA MET A 347 -3.95 45.28 -4.90
C MET A 347 -5.22 44.73 -4.19
N LYS A 348 -6.23 45.59 -4.03
CA LYS A 348 -7.47 45.27 -3.31
C LYS A 348 -8.45 44.40 -4.12
N GLU A 349 -8.31 44.40 -5.43
CA GLU A 349 -9.20 43.65 -6.35
C GLU A 349 -8.36 42.82 -7.32
N ALA A 350 -8.98 41.80 -7.91
CA ALA A 350 -8.35 40.99 -8.95
C ALA A 350 -8.06 41.81 -10.19
N VAL A 351 -6.82 41.85 -10.62
CA VAL A 351 -6.40 42.57 -11.81
C VAL A 351 -5.62 41.61 -12.71
N PRO A 352 -6.06 41.36 -13.95
CA PRO A 352 -5.33 40.53 -14.89
C PRO A 352 -3.98 41.18 -15.24
N GLY A 353 -2.92 40.38 -15.27
CA GLY A 353 -1.57 40.80 -15.60
C GLY A 353 -0.77 39.74 -16.31
N GLU A 354 0.38 40.13 -16.80
CA GLU A 354 1.35 39.25 -17.49
C GLU A 354 2.75 39.58 -17.00
N VAL A 355 3.57 38.57 -16.71
CA VAL A 355 4.98 38.71 -16.34
C VAL A 355 5.85 37.86 -17.26
N ASP A 356 7.06 38.36 -17.55
CA ASP A 356 8.05 37.67 -18.36
C ASP A 356 9.01 36.85 -17.51
N LEU A 357 9.25 35.60 -17.88
CA LEU A 357 10.30 34.76 -17.29
C LEU A 357 11.57 34.92 -18.13
N ILE A 358 12.57 35.63 -17.57
CA ILE A 358 13.82 35.94 -18.26
C ILE A 358 15.01 35.26 -17.56
N CYS A 359 15.83 34.57 -18.36
CA CYS A 359 17.07 33.95 -17.91
C CYS A 359 18.09 35.01 -17.48
N LYS A 360 18.77 34.82 -16.35
CA LYS A 360 19.80 35.76 -15.83
C LYS A 360 21.22 35.29 -16.09
N GLU A 361 21.44 33.97 -16.21
CA GLU A 361 22.75 33.33 -16.41
C GLU A 361 22.66 32.19 -17.43
N ASP A 362 23.74 31.94 -18.15
CA ASP A 362 23.81 30.77 -19.05
C ASP A 362 23.73 29.45 -18.29
N GLY A 363 22.99 28.47 -18.82
CA GLY A 363 22.89 27.17 -18.15
C GLY A 363 21.91 26.21 -18.81
N ILE A 364 21.64 25.12 -18.12
CA ILE A 364 20.63 24.12 -18.49
C ILE A 364 19.38 24.37 -17.65
N ILE A 365 18.27 24.67 -18.32
CA ILE A 365 17.00 24.90 -17.61
C ILE A 365 16.41 23.58 -17.10
N ALA A 366 15.90 23.56 -15.88
CA ALA A 366 15.23 22.42 -15.29
C ALA A 366 14.18 22.86 -14.25
N GLY A 367 12.98 22.27 -14.32
CA GLY A 367 11.91 22.55 -13.37
C GLY A 367 10.82 23.49 -13.87
N LEU A 368 10.66 23.64 -15.17
CA LEU A 368 9.63 24.51 -15.78
C LEU A 368 8.20 24.04 -15.43
N ASP A 369 7.97 22.73 -15.36
CA ASP A 369 6.68 22.18 -14.90
C ASP A 369 6.42 22.50 -13.42
N VAL A 370 7.46 22.46 -12.57
CA VAL A 370 7.36 22.83 -11.15
C VAL A 370 7.07 24.31 -11.02
N PHE A 371 7.77 25.15 -11.78
CA PHE A 371 7.54 26.59 -11.85
C PHE A 371 6.07 26.91 -12.20
N SER A 372 5.55 26.30 -13.25
CA SER A 372 4.15 26.49 -13.67
C SER A 372 3.16 25.99 -12.60
N ARG A 373 3.48 24.85 -11.96
CA ARG A 373 2.63 24.22 -10.96
C ARG A 373 2.45 25.06 -9.70
N VAL A 374 3.44 25.85 -9.30
CA VAL A 374 3.32 26.79 -8.16
C VAL A 374 2.16 27.76 -8.39
N PHE A 375 2.04 28.33 -9.57
CA PHE A 375 0.96 29.26 -9.89
C PHE A 375 -0.39 28.55 -10.03
N GLU A 376 -0.42 27.37 -10.66
CA GLU A 376 -1.65 26.55 -10.79
C GLU A 376 -2.23 26.13 -9.44
N LEU A 377 -1.38 25.90 -8.41
CA LEU A 377 -1.82 25.58 -7.06
C LEU A 377 -2.40 26.77 -6.31
N LEU A 378 -2.02 27.99 -6.67
CA LEU A 378 -2.59 29.22 -6.12
C LEU A 378 -3.88 29.63 -6.84
N ASP A 379 -3.94 29.47 -8.17
CA ASP A 379 -5.13 29.74 -9.00
C ASP A 379 -5.07 28.94 -10.29
N GLU A 380 -6.04 28.03 -10.49
CA GLU A 380 -6.16 27.15 -11.66
C GLU A 380 -6.36 27.92 -12.98
N ASN A 381 -6.78 29.19 -12.93
CA ASN A 381 -6.95 30.04 -14.10
C ASN A 381 -5.65 30.66 -14.60
N THR A 382 -4.57 30.63 -13.80
CA THR A 382 -3.25 31.12 -14.20
C THR A 382 -2.69 30.24 -15.35
N LYS A 383 -2.18 30.89 -16.39
CA LYS A 383 -1.63 30.24 -17.59
C LYS A 383 -0.17 30.56 -17.75
N THR A 384 0.65 29.52 -17.90
CA THR A 384 2.06 29.64 -18.23
C THR A 384 2.29 29.26 -19.68
N GLU A 385 2.93 30.16 -20.44
CA GLU A 385 3.35 29.97 -21.83
C GLU A 385 4.89 29.87 -21.84
N LEU A 386 5.44 28.69 -22.14
CA LEU A 386 6.88 28.42 -22.11
C LEU A 386 7.45 28.37 -23.53
N TYR A 387 8.63 28.99 -23.73
CA TYR A 387 9.32 29.08 -25.01
C TYR A 387 10.57 28.19 -25.08
N CYS A 388 10.87 27.46 -24.01
CA CYS A 388 11.90 26.45 -23.89
C CYS A 388 11.37 25.26 -23.09
N LYS A 389 12.12 24.18 -23.03
CA LYS A 389 11.79 22.95 -22.28
C LYS A 389 12.95 22.57 -21.37
N ASP A 390 12.66 21.76 -20.38
CA ASP A 390 13.68 21.23 -19.48
C ASP A 390 14.76 20.46 -20.26
N GLY A 391 16.01 20.73 -19.95
CA GLY A 391 17.19 20.22 -20.65
C GLY A 391 17.75 21.13 -21.75
N ASP A 392 17.03 22.17 -22.15
CA ASP A 392 17.56 23.13 -23.12
C ASP A 392 18.69 23.98 -22.50
N GLU A 393 19.69 24.31 -23.30
CA GLU A 393 20.70 25.31 -22.97
C GLU A 393 20.11 26.71 -23.18
N VAL A 394 20.07 27.51 -22.11
CA VAL A 394 19.53 28.89 -22.12
C VAL A 394 20.63 29.91 -21.89
N LYS A 395 20.42 31.10 -22.41
CA LYS A 395 21.39 32.22 -22.36
C LYS A 395 20.88 33.38 -21.51
N SER A 396 21.81 34.11 -20.93
CA SER A 396 21.51 35.36 -20.19
C SER A 396 20.73 36.32 -21.08
N GLY A 397 19.62 36.86 -20.57
CA GLY A 397 18.71 37.74 -21.28
C GLY A 397 17.65 37.04 -22.13
N GLN A 398 17.68 35.72 -22.24
CA GLN A 398 16.70 34.96 -23.04
C GLN A 398 15.32 34.99 -22.35
N LEU A 399 14.27 35.29 -23.13
CA LEU A 399 12.88 35.15 -22.71
C LEU A 399 12.52 33.67 -22.77
N MET A 400 12.25 33.08 -21.60
CA MET A 400 11.95 31.64 -21.47
C MET A 400 10.46 31.34 -21.45
N GLY A 401 9.63 32.32 -21.13
CA GLY A 401 8.19 32.15 -21.06
C GLY A 401 7.46 33.38 -20.49
N LYS A 402 6.15 33.25 -20.35
CA LYS A 402 5.25 34.25 -19.77
C LYS A 402 4.26 33.59 -18.84
N VAL A 403 3.88 34.28 -17.77
CA VAL A 403 2.80 33.85 -16.86
C VAL A 403 1.70 34.91 -16.88
N LYS A 404 0.45 34.48 -17.09
CA LYS A 404 -0.74 35.31 -17.19
C LYS A 404 -1.76 34.90 -16.12
N GLY A 405 -2.25 35.84 -15.35
CA GLY A 405 -3.23 35.59 -14.29
C GLY A 405 -3.57 36.83 -13.46
N ASP A 406 -4.15 36.63 -12.30
CA ASP A 406 -4.33 37.73 -11.33
C ASP A 406 -2.95 38.19 -10.82
N ILE A 407 -2.66 39.48 -10.89
CA ILE A 407 -1.38 40.03 -10.43
C ILE A 407 -1.06 39.62 -9.00
N ARG A 408 -2.06 39.47 -8.13
CA ARG A 408 -1.85 39.05 -6.74
C ARG A 408 -1.28 37.63 -6.68
N VAL A 409 -1.81 36.73 -7.49
CA VAL A 409 -1.31 35.33 -7.62
C VAL A 409 0.10 35.33 -8.20
N LEU A 410 0.36 36.16 -9.23
CA LEU A 410 1.69 36.27 -9.85
C LEU A 410 2.75 36.77 -8.86
N LEU A 411 2.44 37.81 -8.06
CA LEU A 411 3.35 38.32 -7.06
C LEU A 411 3.57 37.36 -5.89
N SER A 412 2.51 36.80 -5.36
CA SER A 412 2.60 35.85 -4.21
C SER A 412 3.31 34.55 -4.56
N GLY A 413 3.17 34.04 -5.79
CA GLY A 413 3.79 32.79 -6.24
C GLY A 413 5.23 32.92 -6.75
N GLU A 414 5.65 34.13 -7.14
CA GLU A 414 6.92 34.37 -7.83
C GLU A 414 8.14 33.81 -7.08
N ARG A 415 8.26 34.08 -5.80
CA ARG A 415 9.45 33.69 -5.03
C ARG A 415 9.62 32.18 -4.93
N VAL A 416 8.57 31.47 -4.60
CA VAL A 416 8.57 30.01 -4.49
C VAL A 416 8.84 29.39 -5.85
N ALA A 417 8.18 29.86 -6.92
CA ALA A 417 8.37 29.38 -8.29
C ALA A 417 9.82 29.54 -8.75
N LEU A 418 10.41 30.73 -8.54
CA LEU A 418 11.80 31.01 -8.91
C LEU A 418 12.80 30.23 -8.05
N ASN A 419 12.54 30.02 -6.76
CA ASN A 419 13.42 29.23 -5.89
C ASN A 419 13.57 27.80 -6.37
N TYR A 420 12.46 27.13 -6.74
CA TYR A 420 12.51 25.81 -7.37
C TYR A 420 13.24 25.81 -8.71
N LEU A 421 12.87 26.71 -9.61
CA LEU A 421 13.45 26.77 -10.96
C LEU A 421 14.96 27.04 -10.92
N GLN A 422 15.43 27.99 -10.12
CA GLN A 422 16.84 28.34 -9.96
C GLN A 422 17.63 27.18 -9.35
N ARG A 423 17.11 26.56 -8.30
CA ARG A 423 17.75 25.40 -7.65
C ARG A 423 17.92 24.23 -8.62
N MET A 424 16.85 23.88 -9.29
CA MET A 424 16.84 22.75 -10.23
C MET A 424 17.73 23.02 -11.43
N SER A 425 17.67 24.21 -12.02
CA SER A 425 18.52 24.60 -13.14
C SER A 425 20.00 24.66 -12.77
N GLY A 426 20.34 25.12 -11.56
CA GLY A 426 21.71 25.10 -11.05
C GLY A 426 22.27 23.68 -10.94
N ILE A 427 21.47 22.74 -10.41
CA ILE A 427 21.85 21.32 -10.34
C ILE A 427 22.01 20.72 -11.73
N ALA A 428 21.07 20.98 -12.66
CA ALA A 428 21.14 20.49 -14.03
C ALA A 428 22.36 21.03 -14.75
N THR A 429 22.66 22.34 -14.63
CA THR A 429 23.82 22.99 -15.23
C THR A 429 25.14 22.39 -14.73
N TYR A 430 25.27 22.22 -13.40
CA TYR A 430 26.48 21.60 -12.83
C TYR A 430 26.61 20.15 -13.26
N THR A 431 25.53 19.38 -13.22
CA THR A 431 25.51 17.99 -13.68
C THR A 431 25.92 17.88 -15.15
N HIS A 432 25.40 18.77 -16.01
CA HIS A 432 25.75 18.82 -17.43
C HIS A 432 27.25 19.09 -17.63
N SER A 433 27.82 20.02 -16.90
CA SER A 433 29.26 20.33 -17.01
C SER A 433 30.14 19.11 -16.65
N VAL A 434 29.74 18.34 -15.61
CA VAL A 434 30.46 17.11 -15.22
C VAL A 434 30.22 15.96 -16.20
N ALA A 435 28.97 15.76 -16.65
CA ALA A 435 28.60 14.74 -17.61
C ALA A 435 29.37 14.90 -18.93
N LYS A 436 29.55 16.13 -19.37
CA LYS A 436 30.31 16.48 -20.58
C LYS A 436 31.79 16.07 -20.51
N LEU A 437 32.40 16.08 -19.31
CA LEU A 437 33.76 15.56 -19.11
C LEU A 437 33.87 14.04 -19.26
N LEU A 438 32.76 13.33 -19.16
CA LEU A 438 32.70 11.88 -19.27
C LEU A 438 32.31 11.39 -20.68
N GLU A 439 32.04 12.31 -21.60
CA GLU A 439 31.69 11.96 -22.98
C GLU A 439 32.79 11.12 -23.64
N GLY A 440 32.39 10.10 -24.39
CA GLY A 440 33.31 9.14 -25.03
C GLY A 440 33.82 8.05 -24.09
N THR A 441 33.51 8.08 -22.80
CA THR A 441 33.85 7.01 -21.85
C THR A 441 32.64 6.09 -21.58
N LYS A 442 32.88 4.93 -20.92
CA LYS A 442 31.81 4.05 -20.42
C LYS A 442 31.28 4.45 -19.03
N THR A 443 31.84 5.50 -18.44
CA THR A 443 31.52 5.96 -17.08
C THR A 443 30.20 6.72 -17.07
N LYS A 444 29.36 6.45 -16.07
CA LYS A 444 28.10 7.14 -15.85
C LYS A 444 28.17 7.97 -14.58
N LEU A 445 27.72 9.23 -14.65
CA LEU A 445 27.57 10.09 -13.50
C LEU A 445 26.29 9.72 -12.75
N LEU A 446 26.39 9.26 -11.50
CA LEU A 446 25.27 8.89 -10.66
C LEU A 446 25.06 9.92 -9.55
N ASP A 447 23.81 10.21 -9.23
CA ASP A 447 23.44 10.97 -8.03
C ASP A 447 23.60 10.14 -6.74
N THR A 448 23.24 10.74 -5.62
CA THR A 448 23.23 10.09 -4.32
C THR A 448 21.93 10.35 -3.55
N ARG A 449 21.76 9.71 -2.38
CA ARG A 449 20.69 10.03 -1.42
C ARG A 449 20.98 11.26 -0.54
N LYS A 450 22.15 11.87 -0.69
CA LYS A 450 22.55 13.08 0.06
C LYS A 450 21.94 14.33 -0.57
N THR A 451 20.62 14.39 -0.54
CA THR A 451 19.81 15.49 -1.04
C THR A 451 19.36 16.39 0.10
N THR A 452 18.98 17.62 -0.20
CA THR A 452 18.30 18.49 0.76
C THR A 452 17.01 17.80 1.24
N PRO A 453 16.70 17.80 2.54
CA PRO A 453 15.43 17.27 3.03
C PRO A 453 14.25 17.84 2.24
N ASN A 454 13.27 17.03 1.93
CA ASN A 454 12.09 17.32 1.12
C ASN A 454 12.33 17.73 -0.34
N MET A 455 13.60 17.95 -0.75
CA MET A 455 13.95 18.37 -2.12
C MET A 455 14.32 17.20 -3.06
N ARG A 456 14.31 15.95 -2.58
CA ARG A 456 14.86 14.80 -3.32
C ARG A 456 14.21 14.57 -4.69
N VAL A 457 12.90 14.69 -4.80
CA VAL A 457 12.17 14.53 -6.06
C VAL A 457 12.64 15.55 -7.10
N PHE A 458 12.84 16.77 -6.69
CA PHE A 458 13.28 17.87 -7.55
C PHE A 458 14.77 17.78 -7.91
N GLU A 459 15.63 17.51 -6.92
CA GLU A 459 17.08 17.41 -7.14
C GLU A 459 17.46 16.21 -8.02
N LYS A 460 16.84 15.06 -7.81
CA LYS A 460 17.08 13.88 -8.66
C LYS A 460 16.57 14.07 -10.10
N TYR A 461 15.45 14.73 -10.26
CA TYR A 461 14.96 15.14 -11.58
C TYR A 461 15.95 16.08 -12.28
N ALA A 462 16.44 17.09 -11.58
CA ALA A 462 17.41 18.04 -12.13
C ALA A 462 18.73 17.36 -12.56
N VAL A 463 19.19 16.34 -11.82
CA VAL A 463 20.37 15.53 -12.21
C VAL A 463 20.13 14.82 -13.54
N THR A 464 18.98 14.20 -13.73
CA THR A 464 18.66 13.51 -15.00
C THR A 464 18.51 14.48 -16.15
N THR A 465 17.91 15.65 -15.92
CA THR A 465 17.80 16.73 -16.90
C THR A 465 19.17 17.25 -17.34
N GLY A 466 20.15 17.31 -16.43
CA GLY A 466 21.54 17.68 -16.75
C GLY A 466 22.38 16.57 -17.41
N GLY A 467 21.82 15.39 -17.71
CA GLY A 467 22.52 14.27 -18.36
C GLY A 467 23.15 13.28 -17.39
N GLY A 468 22.92 13.38 -16.10
CA GLY A 468 23.28 12.38 -15.10
C GLY A 468 22.26 11.22 -15.03
N TYR A 469 22.50 10.29 -14.12
CA TYR A 469 21.64 9.13 -13.87
C TYR A 469 21.28 9.06 -12.40
N ASN A 470 20.08 8.58 -12.10
CA ASN A 470 19.66 8.37 -10.72
C ASN A 470 20.22 7.05 -10.17
N HIS A 471 20.82 7.11 -8.99
CA HIS A 471 21.02 5.98 -8.08
C HIS A 471 19.73 5.78 -7.26
N ARG A 472 19.70 4.81 -6.34
CA ARG A 472 18.51 4.51 -5.51
C ARG A 472 17.87 5.78 -4.92
N TYR A 473 16.54 5.81 -4.91
CA TYR A 473 15.78 6.95 -4.45
C TYR A 473 15.73 7.01 -2.90
N ASN A 474 15.51 5.86 -2.26
CA ASN A 474 15.36 5.74 -0.80
C ASN A 474 15.94 4.41 -0.26
N LEU A 475 15.72 4.13 1.01
CA LEU A 475 16.20 2.88 1.66
C LEU A 475 15.44 1.63 1.17
N SER A 476 14.28 1.79 0.56
CA SER A 476 13.45 0.70 0.07
C SER A 476 13.79 0.29 -1.39
N ASP A 477 14.67 1.04 -2.08
CA ASP A 477 14.99 0.80 -3.49
C ASP A 477 16.11 -0.25 -3.71
N GLY A 478 16.64 -0.85 -2.66
CA GLY A 478 17.63 -1.92 -2.78
C GLY A 478 18.51 -2.11 -1.54
N VAL A 479 19.10 -3.30 -1.47
CA VAL A 479 20.15 -3.65 -0.49
C VAL A 479 21.49 -3.28 -1.08
N LEU A 480 22.37 -2.65 -0.28
CA LEU A 480 23.77 -2.41 -0.61
C LEU A 480 24.61 -3.56 -0.13
#